data_6773942b61fff791ee586776f7cca639
#
_entry.id   6773942b61fff791ee586776f7cca639
#
_cell.length_a   1.000
_cell.length_b   1.000
_cell.length_c   1.000
_cell.angle_alpha   90.00
_cell.angle_beta   90.00
_cell.angle_gamma   90.00
#
_symmetry.space_group_name_H-M   'P 1'
#
loop_
_entity.id
_entity.type
_entity.pdbx_description
1 polymer ?
#
loop_
_entity_poly.entity_id
_entity_poly.type
_entity_poly.pdbx_seq_one_letter_code
_entity_poly.pdbx_strand_id
1 'polypeptide(L)'
;MAENPKEVSDRPVIGLEKELQEINEAVERFGDGVPAHIAIVSEPLGGRTTIANEIRRLYGERVTYLPLKFVMSPSSLPDFSASPGDIILIDNCRLLATRRIGGFDVLDAFLLALISSKKLFITTWNMYSWQYLSAVMNIEAYFSTVIVLARMDTPDLKQVIMSRYKPGEIRFINDGVAERSMFFSLVHKQVRLPLKGAEVSIPWIKLNFTLMLRRLPRKKRIQISIEDLIFEKINRISRGNPGVAVHLWEASLEDNVISLNAITETVYSINLDTSESFILTIILSMKSLQEDDLI
;
A
#
# COMPACT_ATOMS: atom_id res chain seq x y z
N MET A 1 -9.83 16.51 -7.67
CA MET A 1 -8.97 17.69 -7.41
C MET A 1 -7.54 17.17 -7.29
N ALA A 2 -6.63 17.65 -8.10
CA ALA A 2 -5.21 17.26 -7.99
C ALA A 2 -4.62 17.99 -6.77
N GLU A 3 -4.15 17.24 -5.78
CA GLU A 3 -3.45 17.81 -4.64
C GLU A 3 -2.23 18.63 -5.11
N ASN A 4 -2.15 19.84 -4.60
CA ASN A 4 -1.07 20.76 -4.89
C ASN A 4 0.24 20.20 -4.30
N PRO A 5 1.29 19.94 -5.07
CA PRO A 5 2.50 19.25 -4.56
C PRO A 5 3.27 20.01 -3.47
N LYS A 6 2.88 21.22 -3.14
CA LYS A 6 3.51 22.03 -2.09
C LYS A 6 2.95 21.82 -0.67
N GLU A 7 1.76 21.21 -0.51
CA GLU A 7 1.15 21.00 0.83
C GLU A 7 1.50 19.66 1.48
N VAL A 8 2.13 18.74 0.74
CA VAL A 8 2.45 17.39 1.25
C VAL A 8 3.73 17.37 2.12
N SER A 9 4.52 18.44 2.13
CA SER A 9 5.88 18.42 2.72
C SER A 9 5.96 18.55 4.25
N ASP A 10 4.87 18.91 4.94
CA ASP A 10 4.93 19.24 6.38
C ASP A 10 4.19 18.24 7.29
N ARG A 11 3.58 17.20 6.73
CA ARG A 11 2.86 16.20 7.53
C ARG A 11 3.82 15.16 8.08
N PRO A 12 3.73 14.82 9.36
CA PRO A 12 4.57 13.77 9.94
C PRO A 12 4.27 12.44 9.25
N VAL A 13 5.32 11.70 8.94
CA VAL A 13 5.20 10.32 8.45
C VAL A 13 4.87 9.44 9.65
N ILE A 14 3.75 8.74 9.58
CA ILE A 14 3.19 7.94 10.66
C ILE A 14 3.19 6.49 10.22
N GLY A 15 3.60 5.58 11.12
CA GLY A 15 3.56 4.14 10.91
C GLY A 15 4.57 3.61 9.88
N LEU A 16 5.63 4.38 9.59
CA LEU A 16 6.74 4.01 8.69
C LEU A 16 8.11 4.20 9.37
N GLU A 17 8.13 4.34 10.68
CA GLU A 17 9.35 4.62 11.44
C GLU A 17 10.39 3.50 11.30
N LYS A 18 9.93 2.26 11.27
CA LYS A 18 10.77 1.08 11.11
C LYS A 18 11.40 1.02 9.72
N GLU A 19 10.60 1.25 8.69
CA GLU A 19 11.04 1.28 7.29
C GLU A 19 12.03 2.42 7.05
N LEU A 20 11.80 3.59 7.65
CA LEU A 20 12.72 4.72 7.60
C LEU A 20 14.04 4.42 8.32
N GLN A 21 14.01 3.70 9.43
CA GLN A 21 15.21 3.25 10.11
C GLN A 21 16.02 2.28 9.24
N GLU A 22 15.38 1.30 8.59
CA GLU A 22 16.05 0.37 7.67
C GLU A 22 16.70 1.10 6.48
N ILE A 23 16.03 2.15 5.97
CA ILE A 23 16.58 3.00 4.91
C ILE A 23 17.80 3.75 5.42
N ASN A 24 17.73 4.33 6.62
CA ASN A 24 18.85 5.07 7.20
C ASN A 24 20.08 4.17 7.40
N GLU A 25 19.89 2.98 7.94
CA GLU A 25 20.96 1.98 8.10
C GLU A 25 21.60 1.59 6.75
N ALA A 26 20.79 1.50 5.68
CA ALA A 26 21.33 1.22 4.35
C ALA A 26 22.10 2.41 3.76
N VAL A 27 21.64 3.65 4.00
CA VAL A 27 22.35 4.89 3.60
C VAL A 27 23.69 5.03 4.34
N GLU A 28 23.72 4.67 5.62
CA GLU A 28 24.97 4.63 6.41
C GLU A 28 25.96 3.61 5.86
N ARG A 29 25.53 2.37 5.61
CA ARG A 29 26.37 1.33 4.97
C ARG A 29 26.91 1.77 3.62
N PHE A 30 26.11 2.48 2.84
CA PHE A 30 26.57 3.06 1.57
C PHE A 30 27.66 4.11 1.80
N GLY A 31 27.54 4.96 2.84
CA GLY A 31 28.58 5.91 3.25
C GLY A 31 29.91 5.25 3.62
N ASP A 32 29.86 4.02 4.15
CA ASP A 32 31.03 3.19 4.47
C ASP A 32 31.59 2.46 3.22
N GLY A 33 31.06 2.72 2.04
CA GLY A 33 31.52 2.16 0.77
C GLY A 33 30.94 0.77 0.44
N VAL A 34 29.91 0.31 1.15
CA VAL A 34 29.23 -0.95 0.86
C VAL A 34 28.03 -0.71 -0.07
N PRO A 35 27.93 -1.40 -1.22
CA PRO A 35 26.75 -1.30 -2.08
C PRO A 35 25.47 -1.63 -1.29
N ALA A 36 24.51 -0.71 -1.30
CA ALA A 36 23.32 -0.80 -0.44
C ALA A 36 22.03 -0.39 -1.18
N HIS A 37 21.86 -0.85 -2.42
CA HIS A 37 20.64 -0.52 -3.19
C HIS A 37 19.38 -1.03 -2.51
N ILE A 38 18.31 -0.20 -2.50
CA ILE A 38 17.08 -0.42 -1.77
C ILE A 38 15.90 -0.52 -2.74
N ALA A 39 15.09 -1.57 -2.59
CA ALA A 39 13.78 -1.66 -3.22
C ALA A 39 12.68 -1.49 -2.16
N ILE A 40 11.80 -0.51 -2.34
CA ILE A 40 10.63 -0.28 -1.50
C ILE A 40 9.41 -0.81 -2.25
N VAL A 41 8.76 -1.80 -1.68
CA VAL A 41 7.63 -2.52 -2.30
C VAL A 41 6.36 -2.30 -1.49
N SER A 42 5.24 -1.99 -2.14
CA SER A 42 3.95 -1.95 -1.45
C SER A 42 2.77 -2.27 -2.35
N GLU A 43 1.65 -2.60 -1.75
CA GLU A 43 0.36 -2.63 -2.43
C GLU A 43 0.03 -1.26 -3.06
N PRO A 44 -0.87 -1.19 -4.05
CA PRO A 44 -1.43 0.08 -4.52
C PRO A 44 -1.97 0.88 -3.32
N LEU A 45 -1.75 2.19 -3.32
CA LEU A 45 -2.16 3.11 -2.24
C LEU A 45 -1.49 2.84 -0.87
N GLY A 46 -0.46 2.00 -0.81
CA GLY A 46 0.23 1.60 0.43
C GLY A 46 1.30 2.57 0.94
N GLY A 47 1.35 3.84 0.48
CA GLY A 47 2.23 4.86 1.06
C GLY A 47 3.58 5.07 0.37
N ARG A 48 3.85 4.48 -0.83
CA ARG A 48 5.13 4.66 -1.55
C ARG A 48 5.51 6.13 -1.77
N THR A 49 4.56 6.94 -2.22
CA THR A 49 4.82 8.37 -2.45
C THR A 49 5.10 9.11 -1.15
N THR A 50 4.47 8.71 -0.05
CA THR A 50 4.71 9.28 1.28
C THR A 50 6.15 9.02 1.72
N ILE A 51 6.61 7.77 1.66
CA ILE A 51 7.99 7.43 2.04
C ILE A 51 9.02 8.05 1.08
N ALA A 52 8.72 8.12 -0.23
CA ALA A 52 9.60 8.79 -1.20
C ALA A 52 9.75 10.29 -0.89
N ASN A 53 8.68 10.98 -0.52
CA ASN A 53 8.72 12.37 -0.10
C ASN A 53 9.51 12.55 1.20
N GLU A 54 9.37 11.63 2.15
CA GLU A 54 10.12 11.69 3.40
C GLU A 54 11.62 11.48 3.19
N ILE A 55 12.01 10.54 2.34
CA ILE A 55 13.41 10.34 1.93
C ILE A 55 13.99 11.64 1.35
N ARG A 56 13.23 12.31 0.47
CA ARG A 56 13.63 13.60 -0.10
C ARG A 56 13.81 14.67 0.97
N ARG A 57 12.91 14.70 1.96
CA ARG A 57 12.99 15.65 3.08
C ARG A 57 14.21 15.40 3.96
N LEU A 58 14.49 14.12 4.29
CA LEU A 58 15.58 13.72 5.18
C LEU A 58 16.96 13.95 4.57
N TYR A 59 17.14 13.59 3.30
CA TYR A 59 18.45 13.62 2.66
C TYR A 59 18.67 14.82 1.73
N GLY A 60 17.62 15.63 1.47
CA GLY A 60 17.72 16.93 0.80
C GLY A 60 18.48 16.89 -0.53
N GLU A 61 19.52 17.70 -0.64
CA GLU A 61 20.32 17.86 -1.88
C GLU A 61 21.10 16.59 -2.28
N ARG A 62 21.28 15.63 -1.37
CA ARG A 62 21.89 14.34 -1.70
C ARG A 62 21.00 13.50 -2.61
N VAL A 63 19.69 13.78 -2.68
CA VAL A 63 18.71 12.98 -3.44
C VAL A 63 18.42 13.59 -4.79
N THR A 64 18.72 12.87 -5.85
CA THR A 64 18.15 13.12 -7.18
C THR A 64 16.85 12.32 -7.32
N TYR A 65 15.70 13.01 -7.36
CA TYR A 65 14.38 12.38 -7.45
C TYR A 65 13.88 12.28 -8.88
N LEU A 66 13.55 11.07 -9.32
CA LEU A 66 13.09 10.73 -10.66
C LEU A 66 11.73 10.02 -10.59
N PRO A 67 10.60 10.75 -10.60
CA PRO A 67 9.28 10.14 -10.67
C PRO A 67 8.97 9.70 -12.11
N LEU A 68 8.82 8.41 -12.32
CA LEU A 68 8.40 7.89 -13.62
C LEU A 68 6.88 8.10 -13.78
N LYS A 69 6.48 8.72 -14.89
CA LYS A 69 5.08 9.04 -15.19
C LYS A 69 4.51 8.21 -16.34
N PHE A 70 5.38 7.74 -17.22
CA PHE A 70 5.04 6.98 -18.42
C PHE A 70 5.97 5.78 -18.52
N VAL A 71 5.57 4.78 -19.31
CA VAL A 71 6.45 3.67 -19.68
C VAL A 71 7.70 4.23 -20.35
N MET A 72 8.86 3.82 -19.83
CA MET A 72 10.14 4.29 -20.32
C MET A 72 10.51 3.60 -21.62
N SER A 73 11.14 4.35 -22.53
CA SER A 73 11.83 3.80 -23.70
C SER A 73 13.34 3.74 -23.45
N PRO A 74 14.11 2.88 -24.17
CA PRO A 74 15.56 2.80 -24.00
C PRO A 74 16.27 4.15 -24.17
N SER A 75 15.75 5.00 -25.05
CA SER A 75 16.30 6.34 -25.31
C SER A 75 15.97 7.38 -24.25
N SER A 76 15.01 7.08 -23.36
CA SER A 76 14.56 8.00 -22.29
C SER A 76 15.20 7.71 -20.93
N LEU A 77 16.00 6.63 -20.82
CA LEU A 77 16.70 6.32 -19.58
C LEU A 77 17.76 7.40 -19.31
N PRO A 78 17.73 8.11 -18.16
CA PRO A 78 18.69 9.17 -17.88
C PRO A 78 20.09 8.61 -17.61
N ASP A 79 21.10 9.42 -17.89
CA ASP A 79 22.44 9.13 -17.40
C ASP A 79 22.53 9.41 -15.89
N PHE A 80 22.48 8.36 -15.11
CA PHE A 80 22.53 8.45 -13.65
C PHE A 80 23.88 8.97 -13.13
N SER A 81 24.96 8.86 -13.90
CA SER A 81 26.29 9.33 -13.50
C SER A 81 26.35 10.85 -13.42
N ALA A 82 25.63 11.53 -14.29
CA ALA A 82 25.56 12.99 -14.36
C ALA A 82 24.68 13.63 -13.27
N SER A 83 23.94 12.85 -12.49
CA SER A 83 23.08 13.36 -11.43
C SER A 83 23.89 14.00 -10.29
N PRO A 84 23.48 15.14 -9.71
CA PRO A 84 24.29 15.85 -8.72
C PRO A 84 24.37 15.10 -7.37
N GLY A 85 23.30 14.42 -6.95
CA GLY A 85 23.25 13.69 -5.68
C GLY A 85 23.98 12.34 -5.72
N ASP A 86 24.33 11.82 -4.57
CA ASP A 86 24.88 10.48 -4.37
C ASP A 86 23.78 9.42 -4.17
N ILE A 87 22.53 9.85 -3.94
CA ILE A 87 21.33 9.02 -3.82
C ILE A 87 20.41 9.29 -5.01
N ILE A 88 20.02 8.24 -5.71
CA ILE A 88 19.04 8.31 -6.80
C ILE A 88 17.75 7.64 -6.34
N LEU A 89 16.70 8.43 -6.15
CA LEU A 89 15.36 7.95 -5.78
C LEU A 89 14.48 7.89 -7.02
N ILE A 90 14.11 6.68 -7.43
CA ILE A 90 13.24 6.45 -8.58
C ILE A 90 11.88 5.98 -8.09
N ASP A 91 10.84 6.73 -8.39
CA ASP A 91 9.47 6.38 -8.03
C ASP A 91 8.72 5.78 -9.22
N ASN A 92 7.88 4.76 -8.94
CA ASN A 92 7.10 4.00 -9.92
C ASN A 92 7.95 3.15 -10.91
N CYS A 93 8.97 2.45 -10.43
CA CYS A 93 9.85 1.61 -11.25
C CYS A 93 9.14 0.49 -12.05
N ARG A 94 7.86 0.20 -11.74
CA ARG A 94 7.01 -0.65 -12.58
C ARG A 94 6.92 -0.19 -14.04
N LEU A 95 7.19 1.09 -14.32
CA LEU A 95 7.18 1.70 -15.65
C LEU A 95 8.48 1.47 -16.44
N LEU A 96 9.46 0.79 -15.85
CA LEU A 96 10.68 0.35 -16.53
C LEU A 96 10.47 -0.93 -17.35
N ALA A 97 9.35 -1.61 -17.19
CA ALA A 97 9.05 -2.85 -17.88
C ALA A 97 7.62 -2.89 -18.41
N THR A 98 7.43 -3.58 -19.53
CA THR A 98 6.11 -3.91 -20.07
C THR A 98 6.04 -5.41 -20.37
N ARG A 99 4.82 -5.98 -20.42
CA ARG A 99 4.63 -7.41 -20.69
C ARG A 99 4.50 -7.70 -22.18
N ARG A 100 5.39 -7.15 -22.99
CA ARG A 100 5.46 -7.37 -24.44
C ARG A 100 6.86 -7.82 -24.86
N ILE A 101 7.02 -8.29 -26.08
CA ILE A 101 8.34 -8.66 -26.63
C ILE A 101 9.26 -7.43 -26.62
N GLY A 102 10.48 -7.56 -26.07
CA GLY A 102 11.39 -6.44 -25.88
C GLY A 102 11.02 -5.48 -24.74
N GLY A 103 9.94 -5.77 -24.01
CA GLY A 103 9.43 -4.91 -22.94
C GLY A 103 10.27 -4.89 -21.66
N PHE A 104 11.33 -5.69 -21.57
CA PHE A 104 12.29 -5.71 -20.47
C PHE A 104 13.59 -5.00 -20.76
N ASP A 105 13.83 -4.57 -22.01
CA ASP A 105 15.12 -3.98 -22.42
C ASP A 105 15.51 -2.76 -21.57
N VAL A 106 14.52 -1.92 -21.21
CA VAL A 106 14.74 -0.75 -20.36
C VAL A 106 15.08 -1.16 -18.93
N LEU A 107 14.40 -2.18 -18.41
CA LEU A 107 14.67 -2.70 -17.07
C LEU A 107 16.05 -3.33 -17.01
N ASP A 108 16.47 -4.11 -18.02
CA ASP A 108 17.81 -4.70 -18.10
C ASP A 108 18.88 -3.60 -18.14
N ALA A 109 18.69 -2.58 -18.97
CA ALA A 109 19.62 -1.44 -19.03
C ALA A 109 19.69 -0.70 -17.68
N PHE A 110 18.55 -0.53 -16.99
CA PHE A 110 18.52 0.06 -15.66
C PHE A 110 19.26 -0.81 -14.63
N LEU A 111 19.04 -2.13 -14.61
CA LEU A 111 19.71 -3.04 -13.68
C LEU A 111 21.23 -3.07 -13.90
N LEU A 112 21.68 -3.00 -15.16
CA LEU A 112 23.10 -2.86 -15.49
C LEU A 112 23.68 -1.53 -14.98
N ALA A 113 22.94 -0.42 -15.15
CA ALA A 113 23.33 0.88 -14.63
C ALA A 113 23.41 0.87 -13.10
N LEU A 114 22.49 0.20 -12.42
CA LEU A 114 22.47 0.05 -10.97
C LEU A 114 23.73 -0.66 -10.47
N ILE A 115 24.12 -1.80 -11.08
CA ILE A 115 25.31 -2.56 -10.67
C ILE A 115 26.61 -1.77 -10.91
N SER A 116 26.67 -1.05 -12.04
CA SER A 116 27.89 -0.32 -12.44
C SER A 116 28.05 1.04 -11.77
N SER A 117 27.01 1.53 -11.12
CA SER A 117 27.00 2.87 -10.51
C SER A 117 27.69 2.88 -9.14
N LYS A 118 28.33 4.01 -8.84
CA LYS A 118 28.86 4.33 -7.52
C LYS A 118 27.84 5.07 -6.64
N LYS A 119 26.58 5.17 -7.07
CA LYS A 119 25.50 5.86 -6.36
C LYS A 119 24.57 4.87 -5.70
N LEU A 120 23.92 5.32 -4.64
CA LEU A 120 22.87 4.57 -3.95
C LEU A 120 21.55 4.71 -4.73
N PHE A 121 20.96 3.62 -5.14
CA PHE A 121 19.62 3.62 -5.71
C PHE A 121 18.60 3.23 -4.67
N ILE A 122 17.56 4.06 -4.52
CA ILE A 122 16.34 3.76 -3.76
C ILE A 122 15.20 3.77 -4.78
N THR A 123 14.50 2.66 -4.87
CA THR A 123 13.48 2.45 -5.91
C THR A 123 12.15 2.07 -5.29
N THR A 124 11.04 2.53 -5.88
CA THR A 124 9.72 2.13 -5.41
C THR A 124 8.99 1.25 -6.43
N TRP A 125 8.39 0.18 -5.95
CA TRP A 125 7.75 -0.85 -6.75
C TRP A 125 6.32 -1.14 -6.29
N ASN A 126 5.44 -1.36 -7.24
CA ASN A 126 4.15 -1.97 -6.98
C ASN A 126 4.35 -3.47 -6.66
N MET A 127 3.71 -3.99 -5.62
CA MET A 127 3.85 -5.37 -5.17
C MET A 127 3.55 -6.39 -6.28
N TYR A 128 2.53 -6.16 -7.09
CA TYR A 128 2.16 -7.08 -8.19
C TYR A 128 3.21 -7.10 -9.30
N SER A 129 3.77 -5.92 -9.64
CA SER A 129 4.88 -5.83 -10.61
C SER A 129 6.14 -6.46 -10.04
N TRP A 130 6.44 -6.20 -8.76
CA TRP A 130 7.60 -6.77 -8.08
C TRP A 130 7.57 -8.30 -8.09
N GLN A 131 6.46 -8.90 -7.65
CA GLN A 131 6.29 -10.36 -7.63
C GLN A 131 6.46 -10.98 -9.02
N TYR A 132 5.88 -10.35 -10.05
CA TYR A 132 6.03 -10.81 -11.43
C TYR A 132 7.48 -10.74 -11.89
N LEU A 133 8.15 -9.59 -11.71
CA LEU A 133 9.53 -9.38 -12.14
C LEU A 133 10.52 -10.23 -11.32
N SER A 134 10.26 -10.47 -10.04
CA SER A 134 11.05 -11.40 -9.21
C SER A 134 10.97 -12.82 -9.75
N ALA A 135 9.78 -13.27 -10.16
CA ALA A 135 9.58 -14.61 -10.72
C ALA A 135 10.21 -14.78 -12.11
N VAL A 136 10.21 -13.74 -12.96
CA VAL A 136 10.68 -13.81 -14.36
C VAL A 136 12.16 -13.46 -14.49
N MET A 137 12.64 -12.47 -13.75
CA MET A 137 13.98 -11.87 -13.92
C MET A 137 14.85 -11.93 -12.66
N ASN A 138 14.31 -12.45 -11.53
CA ASN A 138 14.99 -12.47 -10.24
C ASN A 138 15.54 -11.10 -9.83
N ILE A 139 14.72 -10.04 -10.00
CA ILE A 139 15.15 -8.65 -9.74
C ILE A 139 15.61 -8.43 -8.29
N GLU A 140 15.16 -9.26 -7.36
CA GLU A 140 15.55 -9.17 -5.94
C GLU A 140 17.07 -9.27 -5.74
N ALA A 141 17.75 -10.06 -6.59
CA ALA A 141 19.19 -10.25 -6.50
C ALA A 141 20.02 -8.97 -6.71
N TYR A 142 19.41 -7.93 -7.28
CA TYR A 142 20.07 -6.63 -7.54
C TYR A 142 19.99 -5.66 -6.37
N PHE A 143 19.21 -5.97 -5.35
CA PHE A 143 18.97 -5.10 -4.19
C PHE A 143 19.50 -5.76 -2.92
N SER A 144 20.33 -5.03 -2.19
CA SER A 144 20.84 -5.51 -0.89
C SER A 144 19.77 -5.45 0.22
N THR A 145 18.77 -4.60 0.03
CA THR A 145 17.69 -4.40 0.99
C THR A 145 16.35 -4.29 0.25
N VAL A 146 15.39 -5.13 0.62
CA VAL A 146 14.01 -5.08 0.11
C VAL A 146 13.09 -4.78 1.28
N ILE A 147 12.46 -3.61 1.24
CA ILE A 147 11.56 -3.12 2.27
C ILE A 147 10.13 -3.25 1.75
N VAL A 148 9.34 -4.10 2.39
CA VAL A 148 7.91 -4.24 2.09
C VAL A 148 7.14 -3.39 3.08
N LEU A 149 6.46 -2.32 2.59
CA LEU A 149 5.68 -1.46 3.47
C LEU A 149 4.55 -2.26 4.11
N ALA A 150 4.55 -2.27 5.44
CA ALA A 150 3.57 -3.00 6.21
C ALA A 150 2.18 -2.37 6.13
N ARG A 151 1.16 -3.17 6.41
CA ARG A 151 -0.21 -2.66 6.63
C ARG A 151 -0.28 -1.99 7.98
N MET A 152 -0.93 -0.85 8.03
CA MET A 152 -1.07 -0.06 9.26
C MET A 152 -2.08 -0.68 10.21
N ASP A 153 -1.82 -0.56 11.49
CA ASP A 153 -2.80 -0.89 12.52
C ASP A 153 -3.86 0.23 12.72
N THR A 154 -4.82 0.03 13.60
CA THR A 154 -5.90 1.00 13.82
C THR A 154 -5.40 2.32 14.42
N PRO A 155 -4.50 2.34 15.42
CA PRO A 155 -3.91 3.57 15.93
C PRO A 155 -3.20 4.40 14.87
N ASP A 156 -2.37 3.79 14.05
CA ASP A 156 -1.61 4.48 12.99
C ASP A 156 -2.54 5.05 11.93
N LEU A 157 -3.52 4.26 11.46
CA LEU A 157 -4.55 4.74 10.52
C LEU A 157 -5.34 5.91 11.09
N LYS A 158 -5.73 5.85 12.37
CA LYS A 158 -6.39 6.94 13.06
C LYS A 158 -5.54 8.19 13.05
N GLN A 159 -4.27 8.07 13.38
CA GLN A 159 -3.34 9.19 13.40
C GLN A 159 -3.12 9.77 12.00
N VAL A 160 -2.94 8.93 10.96
CA VAL A 160 -2.80 9.37 9.56
C VAL A 160 -4.03 10.15 9.10
N ILE A 161 -5.24 9.67 9.40
CA ILE A 161 -6.47 10.34 9.01
C ILE A 161 -6.66 11.63 9.79
N MET A 162 -6.55 11.58 11.12
CA MET A 162 -6.81 12.73 11.99
C MET A 162 -5.76 13.83 11.86
N SER A 163 -4.53 13.53 11.42
CA SER A 163 -3.51 14.54 11.13
C SER A 163 -3.90 15.52 10.00
N ARG A 164 -4.95 15.20 9.26
CA ARG A 164 -5.49 16.06 8.18
C ARG A 164 -6.47 17.11 8.66
N TYR A 165 -6.93 17.00 9.91
CA TYR A 165 -7.97 17.83 10.50
C TYR A 165 -7.47 18.53 11.76
N LYS A 166 -8.11 19.66 12.08
CA LYS A 166 -7.84 20.35 13.33
C LYS A 166 -8.51 19.63 14.52
N PRO A 167 -7.96 19.70 15.71
CA PRO A 167 -8.59 19.13 16.90
C PRO A 167 -10.04 19.62 17.07
N GLY A 168 -10.99 18.68 17.18
CA GLY A 168 -12.40 18.99 17.34
C GLY A 168 -13.17 19.35 16.07
N GLU A 169 -12.53 19.32 14.89
CA GLU A 169 -13.19 19.62 13.61
C GLU A 169 -14.16 18.52 13.21
N ILE A 170 -13.86 17.26 13.56
CA ILE A 170 -14.67 16.10 13.21
C ILE A 170 -15.61 15.73 14.37
N ARG A 171 -16.88 15.50 14.04
CA ARG A 171 -17.90 15.02 14.98
C ARG A 171 -18.22 13.56 14.72
N PHE A 172 -18.09 12.74 15.75
CA PHE A 172 -18.43 11.32 15.72
C PHE A 172 -19.84 11.10 16.26
N ILE A 173 -20.73 10.56 15.44
CA ILE A 173 -22.14 10.34 15.80
C ILE A 173 -22.41 8.84 15.95
N ASN A 174 -23.18 8.52 17.00
CA ASN A 174 -23.79 7.20 17.15
C ASN A 174 -25.22 7.25 16.59
N ASP A 175 -25.44 6.71 15.41
CA ASP A 175 -26.75 6.74 14.73
C ASP A 175 -27.81 5.87 15.40
N GLY A 176 -27.57 5.39 16.61
CA GLY A 176 -28.57 4.72 17.43
C GLY A 176 -29.08 3.38 16.89
N VAL A 177 -28.59 2.92 15.75
CA VAL A 177 -28.78 1.54 15.33
C VAL A 177 -27.74 0.71 16.08
N ALA A 178 -28.13 0.30 17.30
CA ALA A 178 -27.50 -0.86 17.87
C ALA A 178 -27.61 -1.95 16.78
N GLU A 179 -26.54 -2.13 15.96
CA GLU A 179 -26.39 -3.40 15.28
C GLU A 179 -26.64 -4.42 16.39
N ARG A 180 -27.71 -5.19 16.25
CA ARG A 180 -27.84 -6.43 16.99
C ARG A 180 -26.66 -7.26 16.57
N SER A 181 -25.51 -6.93 17.16
CA SER A 181 -24.25 -7.59 16.91
C SER A 181 -24.46 -9.02 17.35
N MET A 182 -24.85 -9.85 16.38
CA MET A 182 -25.02 -11.27 16.65
C MET A 182 -23.67 -11.81 17.05
N PHE A 183 -23.61 -12.49 18.20
CA PHE A 183 -22.42 -13.17 18.70
C PHE A 183 -21.87 -14.19 17.70
N PHE A 184 -22.66 -14.53 16.70
CA PHE A 184 -22.35 -15.47 15.64
C PHE A 184 -22.91 -14.94 14.33
N SER A 185 -22.15 -15.07 13.27
CA SER A 185 -22.61 -14.89 11.89
C SER A 185 -22.54 -16.25 11.17
N LEU A 186 -23.60 -16.60 10.47
CA LEU A 186 -23.62 -17.75 9.57
C LEU A 186 -22.94 -17.33 8.27
N VAL A 187 -21.77 -17.89 8.02
CA VAL A 187 -21.04 -17.72 6.76
C VAL A 187 -21.12 -19.03 6.00
N HIS A 188 -21.57 -19.00 4.77
CA HIS A 188 -21.59 -20.18 3.91
C HIS A 188 -20.20 -20.38 3.28
N LYS A 189 -19.51 -21.45 3.65
CA LYS A 189 -18.21 -21.81 3.07
C LYS A 189 -18.42 -22.91 2.03
N GLN A 190 -18.02 -22.65 0.81
CA GLN A 190 -18.01 -23.67 -0.25
C GLN A 190 -16.82 -24.60 0.00
N VAL A 191 -17.10 -25.90 0.15
CA VAL A 191 -16.11 -26.95 0.33
C VAL A 191 -16.25 -27.94 -0.81
N ARG A 192 -15.16 -28.18 -1.54
CA ARG A 192 -15.09 -29.25 -2.54
C ARG A 192 -14.88 -30.59 -1.85
N LEU A 193 -15.82 -31.50 -2.06
CA LEU A 193 -15.71 -32.87 -1.60
C LEU A 193 -14.76 -33.67 -2.51
N PRO A 194 -13.75 -34.36 -1.94
CA PRO A 194 -12.69 -35.01 -2.73
C PRO A 194 -13.17 -36.20 -3.58
N LEU A 195 -14.37 -36.70 -3.39
CA LEU A 195 -14.87 -37.94 -4.06
C LEU A 195 -15.87 -37.74 -5.20
N LYS A 196 -16.45 -36.56 -5.43
CA LYS A 196 -17.44 -36.33 -6.52
C LYS A 196 -17.39 -34.97 -7.20
N GLY A 197 -16.41 -34.15 -6.95
CA GLY A 197 -16.29 -32.80 -7.59
C GLY A 197 -17.47 -31.85 -7.32
N ALA A 198 -18.40 -32.22 -6.44
CA ALA A 198 -19.54 -31.39 -6.09
C ALA A 198 -19.14 -30.34 -5.05
N GLU A 199 -19.47 -29.09 -5.31
CA GLU A 199 -19.32 -28.01 -4.35
C GLU A 199 -20.54 -28.00 -3.44
N VAL A 200 -20.31 -28.21 -2.14
CA VAL A 200 -21.37 -28.17 -1.12
C VAL A 200 -21.15 -26.93 -0.25
N SER A 201 -22.19 -26.12 -0.15
CA SER A 201 -22.22 -24.96 0.75
C SER A 201 -22.51 -25.41 2.17
N ILE A 202 -21.50 -25.36 3.04
CA ILE A 202 -21.65 -25.74 4.45
C ILE A 202 -21.79 -24.46 5.26
N PRO A 203 -22.86 -24.32 6.07
CA PRO A 203 -23.00 -23.20 6.99
C PRO A 203 -21.93 -23.28 8.08
N TRP A 204 -21.08 -22.25 8.14
CA TRP A 204 -20.03 -22.12 9.14
C TRP A 204 -20.38 -21.01 10.12
N ILE A 205 -20.32 -21.29 11.42
CA ILE A 205 -20.57 -20.29 12.45
C ILE A 205 -19.27 -19.54 12.73
N LYS A 206 -19.23 -18.26 12.38
CA LYS A 206 -18.15 -17.35 12.77
C LYS A 206 -18.52 -16.69 14.11
N LEU A 207 -17.81 -17.07 15.18
CA LEU A 207 -17.98 -16.47 16.51
C LEU A 207 -17.23 -15.12 16.55
N ASN A 208 -17.95 -14.09 16.98
CA ASN A 208 -17.31 -12.79 17.21
C ASN A 208 -16.77 -12.75 18.65
N PHE A 209 -15.55 -13.22 18.83
CA PHE A 209 -14.87 -13.29 20.12
C PHE A 209 -14.75 -11.93 20.83
N THR A 210 -14.65 -10.85 20.08
CA THR A 210 -14.58 -9.48 20.62
C THR A 210 -15.88 -9.11 21.35
N LEU A 211 -17.02 -9.52 20.82
CA LEU A 211 -18.33 -9.30 21.45
C LEU A 211 -18.55 -10.23 22.64
N MET A 212 -18.06 -11.46 22.55
CA MET A 212 -18.13 -12.43 23.64
C MET A 212 -17.31 -11.98 24.86
N LEU A 213 -16.11 -11.43 24.62
CA LEU A 213 -15.26 -10.85 25.67
C LEU A 213 -15.85 -9.59 26.30
N ARG A 214 -16.71 -8.83 25.58
CA ARG A 214 -17.42 -7.66 26.11
C ARG A 214 -18.48 -8.00 27.16
N ARG A 215 -19.07 -9.21 27.12
CA ARG A 215 -20.11 -9.64 28.06
C ARG A 215 -19.62 -10.36 29.31
N LEU A 216 -18.35 -10.74 29.35
CA LEU A 216 -17.75 -11.23 30.57
C LEU A 216 -17.76 -10.11 31.62
N PRO A 217 -18.25 -10.37 32.87
CA PRO A 217 -18.28 -9.36 33.91
C PRO A 217 -16.86 -9.04 34.36
N ARG A 218 -16.21 -8.13 33.65
CA ARG A 218 -14.91 -7.58 34.04
C ARG A 218 -15.13 -6.34 34.88
N LYS A 219 -14.40 -6.24 35.98
CA LYS A 219 -14.39 -5.13 36.95
C LYS A 219 -13.98 -3.75 36.39
N LYS A 220 -13.67 -3.63 35.09
CA LYS A 220 -13.52 -2.36 34.36
C LYS A 220 -14.19 -2.52 33.00
N ARG A 221 -15.34 -1.93 32.78
CA ARG A 221 -15.89 -1.67 31.45
C ARG A 221 -14.92 -0.69 30.76
N ILE A 222 -14.12 -1.17 29.82
CA ILE A 222 -13.45 -0.30 28.87
C ILE A 222 -14.58 0.25 27.99
N GLN A 223 -14.92 1.51 28.21
CA GLN A 223 -15.91 2.23 27.41
C GLN A 223 -15.20 2.55 26.09
N ILE A 224 -15.40 1.69 25.06
CA ILE A 224 -14.83 1.93 23.74
C ILE A 224 -15.57 3.14 23.16
N SER A 225 -14.83 4.14 22.75
CA SER A 225 -15.40 5.34 22.15
C SER A 225 -16.01 5.03 20.78
N ILE A 226 -17.00 5.84 20.37
CA ILE A 226 -17.58 5.73 19.01
C ILE A 226 -16.50 5.92 17.95
N GLU A 227 -15.60 6.85 18.21
CA GLU A 227 -14.45 7.12 17.38
C GLU A 227 -13.62 5.85 17.16
N ASP A 228 -13.25 5.12 18.21
CA ASP A 228 -12.47 3.89 18.09
C ASP A 228 -13.20 2.80 17.29
N LEU A 229 -14.53 2.70 17.45
CA LEU A 229 -15.35 1.76 16.67
C LEU A 229 -15.35 2.11 15.18
N ILE A 230 -15.38 3.39 14.84
CA ILE A 230 -15.33 3.88 13.46
C ILE A 230 -13.96 3.53 12.83
N PHE A 231 -12.86 3.80 13.54
CA PHE A 231 -11.53 3.47 13.04
C PHE A 231 -11.27 1.97 12.97
N GLU A 232 -11.77 1.17 13.92
CA GLU A 232 -11.74 -0.29 13.82
C GLU A 232 -12.48 -0.79 12.56
N LYS A 233 -13.65 -0.20 12.25
CA LYS A 233 -14.43 -0.55 11.06
C LYS A 233 -13.69 -0.19 9.78
N ILE A 234 -13.12 1.00 9.70
CA ILE A 234 -12.32 1.45 8.58
C ILE A 234 -11.11 0.54 8.37
N ASN A 235 -10.36 0.24 9.43
CA ASN A 235 -9.19 -0.65 9.37
C ASN A 235 -9.59 -2.06 8.89
N ARG A 236 -10.69 -2.60 9.38
CA ARG A 236 -11.19 -3.91 8.95
C ARG A 236 -11.50 -3.94 7.44
N ILE A 237 -12.15 -2.89 6.90
CA ILE A 237 -12.53 -2.81 5.49
C ILE A 237 -11.30 -2.54 4.62
N SER A 238 -10.47 -1.58 5.00
CA SER A 238 -9.25 -1.22 4.27
C SER A 238 -8.14 -2.27 4.39
N ARG A 239 -8.28 -3.21 5.33
CA ARG A 239 -7.26 -4.21 5.69
C ARG A 239 -5.91 -3.58 6.03
N GLY A 240 -5.91 -2.40 6.64
CA GLY A 240 -4.69 -1.67 7.00
C GLY A 240 -4.03 -0.91 5.85
N ASN A 241 -4.65 -0.84 4.67
CA ASN A 241 -4.12 -0.04 3.56
C ASN A 241 -4.46 1.44 3.79
N PRO A 242 -3.46 2.33 3.97
CA PRO A 242 -3.71 3.72 4.34
C PRO A 242 -4.49 4.51 3.29
N GLY A 243 -4.23 4.31 2.00
CA GLY A 243 -4.93 5.03 0.96
C GLY A 243 -6.38 4.57 0.82
N VAL A 244 -6.66 3.28 0.96
CA VAL A 244 -8.03 2.75 0.99
C VAL A 244 -8.77 3.28 2.22
N ALA A 245 -8.11 3.33 3.38
CA ALA A 245 -8.70 3.87 4.61
C ALA A 245 -9.08 5.35 4.48
N VAL A 246 -8.20 6.16 3.87
CA VAL A 246 -8.48 7.58 3.58
C VAL A 246 -9.66 7.72 2.63
N HIS A 247 -9.72 6.94 1.55
CA HIS A 247 -10.86 6.98 0.62
C HIS A 247 -12.18 6.59 1.29
N LEU A 248 -12.17 5.55 2.14
CA LEU A 248 -13.37 5.16 2.90
C LEU A 248 -13.80 6.27 3.84
N TRP A 249 -12.85 6.89 4.52
CA TRP A 249 -13.11 8.02 5.40
C TRP A 249 -13.73 9.19 4.65
N GLU A 250 -13.10 9.65 3.57
CA GLU A 250 -13.57 10.78 2.75
C GLU A 250 -14.96 10.52 2.14
N ALA A 251 -15.22 9.28 1.70
CA ALA A 251 -16.51 8.88 1.18
C ALA A 251 -17.62 8.79 2.25
N SER A 252 -17.26 8.64 3.52
CA SER A 252 -18.20 8.51 4.64
C SER A 252 -18.36 9.79 5.45
N LEU A 253 -17.58 10.82 5.16
CA LEU A 253 -17.59 12.10 5.86
C LEU A 253 -18.58 13.05 5.20
N GLU A 254 -19.57 13.53 5.95
CA GLU A 254 -20.55 14.54 5.51
C GLU A 254 -20.50 15.74 6.47
N ASP A 255 -20.23 16.94 5.97
CA ASP A 255 -20.20 18.19 6.76
C ASP A 255 -19.38 18.07 8.08
N ASN A 256 -18.21 17.46 8.02
CA ASN A 256 -17.35 17.17 9.16
C ASN A 256 -17.99 16.24 10.22
N VAL A 257 -18.98 15.48 9.83
CA VAL A 257 -19.67 14.49 10.66
C VAL A 257 -19.45 13.11 10.08
N ILE A 258 -19.14 12.16 10.93
CA ILE A 258 -19.02 10.75 10.55
C ILE A 258 -19.78 9.86 11.52
N SER A 259 -20.48 8.87 10.96
CA SER A 259 -21.21 7.88 11.73
C SER A 259 -20.75 6.46 11.42
N LEU A 260 -21.03 5.53 12.34
CA LEU A 260 -20.68 4.13 12.13
C LEU A 260 -21.42 3.52 10.93
N ASN A 261 -22.64 3.98 10.64
CA ASN A 261 -23.45 3.48 9.54
C ASN A 261 -23.08 4.07 8.19
N ALA A 262 -22.50 5.26 8.16
CA ALA A 262 -22.03 5.90 6.93
C ALA A 262 -20.90 5.08 6.27
N ILE A 263 -20.13 4.34 7.08
CA ILE A 263 -19.06 3.47 6.57
C ILE A 263 -19.70 2.18 6.07
N THR A 264 -19.99 2.11 4.79
CA THR A 264 -20.57 0.92 4.16
C THR A 264 -19.50 -0.06 3.75
N GLU A 265 -19.66 -1.31 4.17
CA GLU A 265 -18.87 -2.44 3.67
C GLU A 265 -19.52 -2.92 2.37
N THR A 266 -19.15 -2.32 1.26
CA THR A 266 -19.57 -2.82 -0.06
C THR A 266 -18.68 -4.03 -0.39
N VAL A 267 -19.07 -5.20 0.10
CA VAL A 267 -18.42 -6.45 -0.28
C VAL A 267 -18.88 -6.80 -1.67
N TYR A 268 -18.18 -6.33 -2.67
CA TYR A 268 -18.32 -6.88 -4.01
C TYR A 268 -17.58 -8.22 -4.04
N SER A 269 -18.32 -9.32 -4.00
CA SER A 269 -17.77 -10.61 -4.42
C SER A 269 -17.72 -10.60 -5.95
N ILE A 270 -16.59 -10.23 -6.50
CA ILE A 270 -16.37 -10.29 -7.94
C ILE A 270 -15.94 -11.74 -8.23
N ASN A 271 -16.80 -12.50 -8.89
CA ASN A 271 -16.43 -13.81 -9.42
C ASN A 271 -15.82 -13.57 -10.79
N LEU A 272 -14.50 -13.68 -10.87
CA LEU A 272 -13.74 -13.55 -12.10
C LEU A 272 -13.34 -14.93 -12.61
N ASP A 273 -13.39 -15.12 -13.91
CA ASP A 273 -12.74 -16.26 -14.55
C ASP A 273 -11.20 -16.08 -14.56
N THR A 274 -10.48 -17.06 -15.11
CA THR A 274 -9.02 -17.01 -15.16
C THR A 274 -8.49 -15.84 -16.00
N SER A 275 -9.15 -15.55 -17.14
CA SER A 275 -8.76 -14.47 -18.06
C SER A 275 -9.02 -13.10 -17.44
N GLU A 276 -10.19 -12.91 -16.86
CA GLU A 276 -10.56 -11.68 -16.14
C GLU A 276 -9.64 -11.43 -14.93
N SER A 277 -9.31 -12.47 -14.17
CA SER A 277 -8.37 -12.41 -13.06
C SER A 277 -6.96 -12.02 -13.53
N PHE A 278 -6.54 -12.55 -14.69
CA PHE A 278 -5.25 -12.19 -15.30
C PHE A 278 -5.23 -10.73 -15.73
N ILE A 279 -6.26 -10.26 -16.46
CA ILE A 279 -6.39 -8.85 -16.89
C ILE A 279 -6.40 -7.92 -15.69
N LEU A 280 -7.18 -8.23 -14.65
CA LEU A 280 -7.21 -7.44 -13.42
C LEU A 280 -5.83 -7.35 -12.75
N THR A 281 -5.09 -8.45 -12.72
CA THR A 281 -3.73 -8.47 -12.17
C THR A 281 -2.80 -7.56 -12.97
N ILE A 282 -2.91 -7.54 -14.31
CA ILE A 282 -2.16 -6.62 -15.16
C ILE A 282 -2.54 -5.17 -14.86
N ILE A 283 -3.83 -4.85 -14.80
CA ILE A 283 -4.30 -3.49 -14.47
C ILE A 283 -3.77 -3.04 -13.11
N LEU A 284 -3.87 -3.88 -12.08
CA LEU A 284 -3.34 -3.58 -10.74
C LEU A 284 -1.83 -3.36 -10.73
N SER A 285 -1.10 -4.09 -11.57
CA SER A 285 0.37 -3.93 -11.67
C SER A 285 0.77 -2.64 -12.40
N MET A 286 0.02 -2.21 -13.42
CA MET A 286 0.36 -1.11 -14.31
C MET A 286 -0.39 0.19 -14.01
N LYS A 287 -1.46 0.16 -13.20
CA LYS A 287 -2.37 1.26 -12.82
C LYS A 287 -3.21 1.83 -13.97
N SER A 288 -2.71 1.84 -15.17
CA SER A 288 -3.40 2.19 -16.41
C SER A 288 -2.75 1.44 -17.56
N LEU A 289 -3.56 0.93 -18.47
CA LEU A 289 -3.11 0.22 -19.66
C LEU A 289 -3.73 0.90 -20.88
N GLN A 290 -2.97 0.98 -21.96
CA GLN A 290 -3.52 1.21 -23.28
C GLN A 290 -3.94 -0.14 -23.88
N GLU A 291 -4.87 -0.14 -24.83
CA GLU A 291 -5.36 -1.36 -25.46
C GLU A 291 -4.23 -2.16 -26.10
N ASP A 292 -3.24 -1.46 -26.66
CA ASP A 292 -2.02 -2.05 -27.25
C ASP A 292 -1.10 -2.74 -26.22
N ASP A 293 -1.27 -2.51 -24.93
CA ASP A 293 -0.50 -3.19 -23.87
C ASP A 293 -1.12 -4.54 -23.46
N LEU A 294 -2.32 -4.87 -23.97
CA LEU A 294 -3.07 -6.08 -23.66
C LEU A 294 -2.95 -7.16 -24.75
N ILE A 295 -2.42 -6.81 -25.91
CA ILE A 295 -2.20 -7.70 -27.05
C ILE A 295 -0.75 -8.17 -27.04
#